data_e83a1c0958d051de4bc4a1e2064133fe
#
_entry.id   e83a1c0958d051de4bc4a1e2064133fe
#
_cell.length_a   1.000
_cell.length_b   1.000
_cell.length_c   1.000
_cell.angle_alpha   90.00
_cell.angle_beta   90.00
_cell.angle_gamma   90.00
#
_symmetry.space_group_name_H-M   'P 1'
#
loop_
_entity.id
_entity.type
_entity.pdbx_description
1 polymer ?
#
loop_
_entity_poly.entity_id
_entity_poly.type
_entity_poly.pdbx_seq_one_letter_code
_entity_poly.pdbx_strand_id
1 'polypeptide(L)'
;MVGRPNVGKSTLVNRLLGEDRVVVYDEAGTTRDSVYIDYERHGQEYTLIDTAGIRKRKNIKLAVEKFSIVKTLQAIDDANVVILLVDAQEGLVEQDLHLMGSVIDAGRGLVVGINKWDGLDPEKREKIKADIKRRLRFAEFADVHFISALHGTGVGNLYDSIGAAYSAATDTLSASRLTKVLEGAVEEHQPPMVHGRRIKLRFAHAGGRNPPVIIIHGNQTDSVPAQYTRYLEKIFRRELGLHGTPVKVEYRTGDNPYKNKGVTTSDRKGMKRKKIVKYSKRND
;
A
#
# COMPACT_ATOMS: atom_id res chain seq x y z
N MET A 1 0.38 -14.26 -6.81
CA MET A 1 0.26 -14.96 -5.50
C MET A 1 1.65 -15.22 -4.93
N VAL A 2 1.90 -14.86 -3.67
CA VAL A 2 3.23 -14.98 -3.04
C VAL A 2 3.15 -15.72 -1.69
N GLY A 3 4.28 -16.15 -1.16
CA GLY A 3 4.40 -16.86 0.11
C GLY A 3 5.53 -17.87 0.07
N ARG A 4 5.92 -18.38 1.24
CA ARG A 4 7.00 -19.36 1.40
C ARG A 4 6.76 -20.67 0.63
N PRO A 5 7.78 -21.50 0.40
CA PRO A 5 7.58 -22.85 -0.10
C PRO A 5 6.60 -23.65 0.77
N ASN A 6 5.82 -24.53 0.17
CA ASN A 6 4.91 -25.47 0.82
C ASN A 6 3.73 -24.88 1.63
N VAL A 7 3.50 -23.56 1.58
CA VAL A 7 2.31 -22.93 2.20
C VAL A 7 0.99 -23.27 1.49
N GLY A 8 1.05 -23.91 0.31
CA GLY A 8 -0.13 -24.35 -0.44
C GLY A 8 -0.49 -23.50 -1.65
N LYS A 9 0.44 -22.67 -2.18
CA LYS A 9 0.20 -21.83 -3.37
C LYS A 9 -0.34 -22.62 -4.56
N SER A 10 0.34 -23.69 -4.96
CA SER A 10 -0.10 -24.52 -6.09
C SER A 10 -1.47 -25.16 -5.86
N THR A 11 -1.76 -25.57 -4.61
CA THR A 11 -3.07 -26.12 -4.26
C THR A 11 -4.17 -25.07 -4.40
N LEU A 12 -3.89 -23.84 -3.92
CA LEU A 12 -4.84 -22.74 -4.03
C LEU A 12 -5.08 -22.34 -5.49
N VAL A 13 -4.03 -22.22 -6.30
CA VAL A 13 -4.18 -21.92 -7.74
C VAL A 13 -5.00 -22.99 -8.46
N ASN A 14 -4.71 -24.28 -8.23
CA ASN A 14 -5.50 -25.36 -8.82
C ASN A 14 -6.96 -25.31 -8.38
N ARG A 15 -7.21 -24.90 -7.14
CA ARG A 15 -8.59 -24.72 -6.62
C ARG A 15 -9.27 -23.54 -7.30
N LEU A 16 -8.60 -22.39 -7.44
CA LEU A 16 -9.14 -21.20 -8.08
C LEU A 16 -9.47 -21.44 -9.57
N LEU A 17 -8.61 -22.15 -10.28
CA LEU A 17 -8.77 -22.46 -11.70
C LEU A 17 -9.67 -23.70 -11.97
N GLY A 18 -9.86 -24.55 -10.98
CA GLY A 18 -10.65 -25.78 -11.10
C GLY A 18 -12.11 -25.67 -10.64
N GLU A 19 -12.60 -24.46 -10.35
CA GLU A 19 -14.03 -24.23 -10.07
C GLU A 19 -14.84 -24.30 -11.37
N ASP A 20 -16.02 -24.92 -11.36
CA ASP A 20 -16.92 -25.12 -12.53
C ASP A 20 -17.33 -23.81 -13.25
N ARG A 21 -17.09 -22.67 -12.66
CA ARG A 21 -17.45 -21.34 -13.15
C ARG A 21 -16.25 -20.51 -13.64
N VAL A 22 -15.10 -21.15 -13.80
CA VAL A 22 -13.85 -20.48 -14.25
C VAL A 22 -13.55 -20.91 -15.68
N VAL A 23 -13.46 -19.94 -16.57
CA VAL A 23 -13.02 -20.14 -17.95
C VAL A 23 -11.56 -19.70 -18.06
N VAL A 24 -10.66 -20.62 -18.39
CA VAL A 24 -9.22 -20.34 -18.58
C VAL A 24 -8.97 -20.11 -20.06
N TYR A 25 -8.31 -18.99 -20.38
CA TYR A 25 -7.88 -18.68 -21.74
C TYR A 25 -6.48 -19.25 -21.99
N ASP A 26 -6.35 -20.16 -22.92
CA ASP A 26 -5.08 -20.81 -23.28
C ASP A 26 -4.46 -20.07 -24.49
N GLU A 27 -3.92 -18.89 -24.29
CA GLU A 27 -3.11 -18.23 -25.31
C GLU A 27 -1.67 -18.73 -25.24
N ALA A 28 -1.32 -19.58 -26.19
CA ALA A 28 0.04 -20.04 -26.42
C ALA A 28 0.86 -18.90 -27.04
N GLY A 29 1.63 -18.17 -26.23
CA GLY A 29 2.62 -17.26 -26.81
C GLY A 29 3.04 -16.13 -25.88
N THR A 30 4.02 -16.37 -25.04
CA THR A 30 5.17 -15.47 -24.88
C THR A 30 6.25 -16.16 -24.06
N THR A 31 7.38 -16.40 -24.68
CA THR A 31 8.65 -16.80 -24.08
C THR A 31 9.18 -15.67 -23.21
N ARG A 32 8.71 -15.57 -21.96
CA ARG A 32 9.39 -14.89 -20.86
C ARG A 32 9.08 -15.61 -19.55
N ASP A 33 10.06 -15.68 -18.68
CA ASP A 33 10.17 -16.48 -17.46
C ASP A 33 9.04 -16.41 -16.41
N SER A 34 8.03 -15.59 -16.59
CA SER A 34 6.83 -15.51 -15.73
C SER A 34 5.63 -16.10 -16.45
N VAL A 35 4.86 -16.94 -15.78
CA VAL A 35 3.66 -17.54 -16.35
C VAL A 35 2.47 -16.71 -15.93
N TYR A 36 1.80 -16.10 -16.91
CA TYR A 36 0.52 -15.41 -16.77
C TYR A 36 -0.58 -16.38 -17.17
N ILE A 37 -1.64 -16.48 -16.40
CA ILE A 37 -2.81 -17.28 -16.72
C ILE A 37 -4.03 -16.37 -16.64
N ASP A 38 -4.61 -16.08 -17.80
CA ASP A 38 -5.84 -15.32 -17.89
C ASP A 38 -7.03 -16.23 -17.69
N TYR A 39 -7.98 -15.81 -16.88
CA TYR A 39 -9.19 -16.53 -16.60
C TYR A 39 -10.33 -15.58 -16.26
N GLU A 40 -11.56 -16.05 -16.48
CA GLU A 40 -12.78 -15.34 -16.14
C GLU A 40 -13.52 -16.08 -15.03
N ARG A 41 -14.06 -15.34 -14.08
CA ARG A 41 -14.94 -15.86 -13.02
C ARG A 41 -16.11 -14.92 -12.79
N HIS A 42 -17.32 -15.42 -12.94
CA HIS A 42 -18.56 -14.63 -12.80
C HIS A 42 -18.62 -13.37 -13.67
N GLY A 43 -18.07 -13.41 -14.89
CA GLY A 43 -18.02 -12.26 -15.79
C GLY A 43 -16.93 -11.23 -15.46
N GLN A 44 -16.06 -11.53 -14.48
CA GLN A 44 -14.90 -10.71 -14.14
C GLN A 44 -13.61 -11.38 -14.61
N GLU A 45 -12.82 -10.63 -15.38
CA GLU A 45 -11.51 -11.09 -15.88
C GLU A 45 -10.41 -10.93 -14.82
N TYR A 46 -9.53 -11.91 -14.76
CA TYR A 46 -8.38 -11.97 -13.87
C TYR A 46 -7.16 -12.51 -14.60
N THR A 47 -5.97 -12.05 -14.21
CA THR A 47 -4.69 -12.61 -14.64
C THR A 47 -3.91 -13.08 -13.42
N LEU A 48 -3.65 -14.37 -13.32
CA LEU A 48 -2.74 -14.94 -12.30
C LEU A 48 -1.30 -14.80 -12.76
N ILE A 49 -0.47 -14.16 -11.93
CA ILE A 49 0.95 -13.91 -12.20
C ILE A 49 1.83 -14.85 -11.37
N ASP A 50 2.91 -15.33 -11.95
CA ASP A 50 3.94 -16.21 -11.36
C ASP A 50 3.43 -17.57 -10.89
N THR A 51 2.87 -18.30 -11.85
CA THR A 51 2.48 -19.70 -11.64
C THR A 51 3.60 -20.69 -12.02
N ALA A 52 4.81 -20.22 -12.30
CA ALA A 52 5.92 -21.04 -12.78
C ALA A 52 6.31 -22.19 -11.84
N GLY A 53 6.11 -22.02 -10.52
CA GLY A 53 6.28 -23.08 -9.53
C GLY A 53 5.24 -24.20 -9.64
N ILE A 54 4.15 -24.01 -10.40
CA ILE A 54 3.03 -24.94 -10.48
C ILE A 54 3.22 -25.94 -11.62
N ARG A 55 3.76 -25.51 -12.77
CA ARG A 55 3.93 -26.38 -13.95
C ARG A 55 5.21 -27.23 -13.98
N LYS A 56 6.27 -26.90 -13.21
CA LYS A 56 7.56 -27.61 -13.24
C LYS A 56 7.88 -28.39 -11.96
N ARG A 57 7.16 -29.46 -11.66
CA ARG A 57 7.54 -30.44 -10.62
C ARG A 57 8.45 -31.57 -11.11
N LYS A 58 9.24 -31.37 -12.15
CA LYS A 58 10.29 -32.35 -12.52
C LYS A 58 11.62 -31.64 -12.65
N ASN A 59 12.54 -31.95 -11.72
CA ASN A 59 13.99 -31.67 -11.74
C ASN A 59 14.39 -30.17 -11.71
N ILE A 60 14.69 -29.64 -10.52
CA ILE A 60 15.79 -28.66 -10.36
C ILE A 60 16.08 -28.54 -8.85
N LYS A 61 17.27 -28.97 -8.43
CA LYS A 61 17.84 -28.71 -7.09
C LYS A 61 18.87 -27.59 -7.20
N LEU A 62 18.86 -26.67 -6.22
CA LEU A 62 19.97 -25.79 -5.78
C LEU A 62 20.31 -24.45 -6.47
N ALA A 63 19.89 -24.14 -7.69
CA ALA A 63 20.11 -22.78 -8.23
C ALA A 63 18.89 -21.85 -8.04
N VAL A 64 17.86 -22.33 -7.38
CA VAL A 64 16.47 -21.85 -7.42
C VAL A 64 16.18 -20.70 -6.45
N GLU A 65 16.90 -20.56 -5.32
CA GLU A 65 16.49 -19.61 -4.27
C GLU A 65 16.71 -18.14 -4.63
N LYS A 66 17.85 -17.77 -5.20
CA LYS A 66 18.13 -16.36 -5.57
C LYS A 66 17.29 -15.90 -6.75
N PHE A 67 17.08 -16.74 -7.75
CA PHE A 67 16.17 -16.46 -8.87
C PHE A 67 14.70 -16.38 -8.44
N SER A 68 14.31 -17.12 -7.41
CA SER A 68 12.96 -17.10 -6.85
C SER A 68 12.60 -15.75 -6.21
N ILE A 69 13.53 -15.11 -5.51
CA ILE A 69 13.29 -13.81 -4.84
C ILE A 69 13.08 -12.70 -5.88
N VAL A 70 13.96 -12.61 -6.87
CA VAL A 70 13.86 -11.58 -7.93
C VAL A 70 12.55 -11.73 -8.71
N LYS A 71 12.18 -12.97 -9.08
CA LYS A 71 10.90 -13.25 -9.75
C LYS A 71 9.70 -12.91 -8.89
N THR A 72 9.77 -13.19 -7.59
CA THR A 72 8.69 -12.84 -6.66
C THR A 72 8.51 -11.33 -6.56
N LEU A 73 9.59 -10.56 -6.48
CA LEU A 73 9.53 -9.10 -6.46
C LEU A 73 8.97 -8.55 -7.78
N GLN A 74 9.39 -9.08 -8.91
CA GLN A 74 8.85 -8.69 -10.21
C GLN A 74 7.36 -9.01 -10.33
N ALA A 75 6.92 -10.19 -9.88
CA ALA A 75 5.49 -10.55 -9.85
C ALA A 75 4.67 -9.64 -8.93
N ILE A 76 5.26 -9.14 -7.83
CA ILE A 76 4.64 -8.13 -6.96
C ILE A 76 4.50 -6.82 -7.73
N ASP A 77 5.54 -6.39 -8.45
CA ASP A 77 5.53 -5.13 -9.21
C ASP A 77 4.53 -5.15 -10.37
N ASP A 78 4.32 -6.30 -10.99
CA ASP A 78 3.37 -6.46 -12.10
C ASP A 78 1.91 -6.62 -11.64
N ALA A 79 1.69 -6.98 -10.37
CA ALA A 79 0.35 -7.24 -9.83
C ALA A 79 -0.39 -5.95 -9.42
N ASN A 80 -1.71 -5.97 -9.50
CA ASN A 80 -2.57 -4.96 -8.85
C ASN A 80 -2.84 -5.32 -7.39
N VAL A 81 -3.15 -6.59 -7.13
CA VAL A 81 -3.44 -7.12 -5.80
C VAL A 81 -2.60 -8.38 -5.59
N VAL A 82 -1.98 -8.49 -4.44
CA VAL A 82 -1.15 -9.64 -4.06
C VAL A 82 -1.87 -10.44 -2.98
N ILE A 83 -2.04 -11.75 -3.22
CA ILE A 83 -2.44 -12.69 -2.19
C ILE A 83 -1.15 -13.22 -1.53
N LEU A 84 -0.95 -12.89 -0.26
CA LEU A 84 0.11 -13.48 0.56
C LEU A 84 -0.44 -14.71 1.29
N LEU A 85 0.10 -15.88 1.00
CA LEU A 85 -0.32 -17.13 1.61
C LEU A 85 0.62 -17.53 2.75
N VAL A 86 0.06 -17.77 3.92
CA VAL A 86 0.76 -18.16 5.15
C VAL A 86 0.27 -19.55 5.61
N ASP A 87 1.15 -20.37 6.13
CA ASP A 87 0.80 -21.65 6.73
C ASP A 87 0.34 -21.46 8.18
N ALA A 88 -0.92 -21.79 8.47
CA ALA A 88 -1.47 -21.66 9.80
C ALA A 88 -0.77 -22.56 10.85
N GLN A 89 -0.20 -23.70 10.43
CA GLN A 89 0.48 -24.63 11.34
C GLN A 89 1.80 -24.05 11.86
N GLU A 90 2.51 -23.31 11.00
CA GLU A 90 3.78 -22.66 11.34
C GLU A 90 3.57 -21.23 11.91
N GLY A 91 2.42 -20.62 11.63
CA GLY A 91 2.12 -19.24 11.98
C GLY A 91 2.88 -18.22 11.11
N LEU A 92 2.78 -16.96 11.49
CA LEU A 92 3.53 -15.86 10.84
C LEU A 92 5.00 -15.93 11.22
N VAL A 93 5.89 -16.05 10.24
CA VAL A 93 7.33 -15.98 10.43
C VAL A 93 7.91 -14.70 9.82
N GLU A 94 9.16 -14.40 10.11
CA GLU A 94 9.86 -13.19 9.66
C GLU A 94 9.84 -13.03 8.13
N GLN A 95 10.03 -14.12 7.41
CA GLN A 95 10.01 -14.12 5.94
C GLN A 95 8.63 -13.70 5.37
N ASP A 96 7.53 -14.08 6.02
CA ASP A 96 6.18 -13.67 5.60
C ASP A 96 6.01 -12.16 5.81
N LEU A 97 6.53 -11.61 6.92
CA LEU A 97 6.49 -10.17 7.21
C LEU A 97 7.36 -9.37 6.23
N HIS A 98 8.53 -9.89 5.84
CA HIS A 98 9.37 -9.26 4.81
C HIS A 98 8.68 -9.22 3.44
N LEU A 99 8.04 -10.32 3.03
CA LEU A 99 7.25 -10.35 1.80
C LEU A 99 6.09 -9.35 1.84
N MET A 100 5.41 -9.27 2.98
CA MET A 100 4.33 -8.30 3.20
C MET A 100 4.84 -6.86 3.11
N GLY A 101 5.99 -6.56 3.72
CA GLY A 101 6.67 -5.27 3.59
C GLY A 101 6.94 -4.92 2.13
N SER A 102 7.48 -5.85 1.35
CA SER A 102 7.76 -5.65 -0.08
C SER A 102 6.50 -5.34 -0.89
N VAL A 103 5.36 -5.98 -0.58
CA VAL A 103 4.06 -5.70 -1.23
C VAL A 103 3.59 -4.28 -0.92
N ILE A 104 3.70 -3.86 0.35
CA ILE A 104 3.31 -2.51 0.81
C ILE A 104 4.20 -1.45 0.18
N ASP A 105 5.52 -1.67 0.15
CA ASP A 105 6.49 -0.74 -0.43
C ASP A 105 6.28 -0.57 -1.94
N ALA A 106 5.96 -1.67 -2.66
CA ALA A 106 5.55 -1.65 -4.05
C ALA A 106 4.18 -0.94 -4.26
N GLY A 107 3.43 -0.71 -3.18
CA GLY A 107 2.14 -0.05 -3.24
C GLY A 107 1.00 -0.92 -3.76
N ARG A 108 1.12 -2.24 -3.66
CA ARG A 108 0.11 -3.17 -4.19
C ARG A 108 -0.98 -3.47 -3.17
N GLY A 109 -2.19 -3.75 -3.65
CA GLY A 109 -3.25 -4.27 -2.81
C GLY A 109 -2.80 -5.58 -2.15
N LEU A 110 -3.22 -5.82 -0.91
CA LEU A 110 -2.79 -6.98 -0.12
C LEU A 110 -3.99 -7.70 0.48
N VAL A 111 -4.07 -8.99 0.20
CA VAL A 111 -4.99 -9.93 0.84
C VAL A 111 -4.16 -11.05 1.47
N VAL A 112 -4.41 -11.37 2.73
CA VAL A 112 -3.66 -12.39 3.46
C VAL A 112 -4.51 -13.64 3.62
N GLY A 113 -4.03 -14.77 3.10
CA GLY A 113 -4.65 -16.08 3.26
C GLY A 113 -3.89 -16.93 4.28
N ILE A 114 -4.51 -17.23 5.42
CA ILE A 114 -3.98 -18.16 6.42
C ILE A 114 -4.48 -19.55 6.06
N ASN A 115 -3.64 -20.33 5.39
CA ASN A 115 -3.99 -21.62 4.82
C ASN A 115 -3.76 -22.79 5.79
N LYS A 116 -4.33 -23.95 5.47
CA LYS A 116 -4.32 -25.17 6.27
C LYS A 116 -5.05 -25.01 7.62
N TRP A 117 -6.09 -24.17 7.60
CA TRP A 117 -6.86 -23.83 8.79
C TRP A 117 -7.71 -24.99 9.34
N ASP A 118 -8.08 -25.91 8.47
CA ASP A 118 -8.90 -27.10 8.78
C ASP A 118 -8.22 -28.09 9.73
N GLY A 119 -6.89 -28.21 9.70
CA GLY A 119 -6.13 -29.14 10.52
C GLY A 119 -5.79 -28.65 11.94
N LEU A 120 -6.42 -27.59 12.44
CA LEU A 120 -6.08 -26.97 13.72
C LEU A 120 -7.20 -27.14 14.75
N ASP A 121 -6.79 -27.42 16.00
CA ASP A 121 -7.71 -27.41 17.14
C ASP A 121 -8.17 -25.97 17.49
N PRO A 122 -9.33 -25.83 18.18
CA PRO A 122 -9.90 -24.53 18.49
C PRO A 122 -8.98 -23.62 19.31
N GLU A 123 -8.24 -24.16 20.27
CA GLU A 123 -7.35 -23.38 21.13
C GLU A 123 -6.18 -22.80 20.34
N LYS A 124 -5.60 -23.60 19.44
CA LYS A 124 -4.53 -23.16 18.55
C LYS A 124 -5.03 -22.09 17.57
N ARG A 125 -6.26 -22.22 17.06
CA ARG A 125 -6.89 -21.19 16.20
C ARG A 125 -6.97 -19.83 16.87
N GLU A 126 -7.40 -19.77 18.12
CA GLU A 126 -7.52 -18.49 18.85
C GLU A 126 -6.14 -17.88 19.13
N LYS A 127 -5.14 -18.67 19.48
CA LYS A 127 -3.75 -18.20 19.64
C LYS A 127 -3.21 -17.58 18.34
N ILE A 128 -3.44 -18.24 17.20
CA ILE A 128 -3.00 -17.75 15.89
C ILE A 128 -3.72 -16.44 15.52
N LYS A 129 -5.04 -16.34 15.71
CA LYS A 129 -5.79 -15.10 15.46
C LYS A 129 -5.25 -13.94 16.30
N ALA A 130 -4.97 -14.16 17.58
CA ALA A 130 -4.42 -13.15 18.47
C ALA A 130 -3.01 -12.70 18.03
N ASP A 131 -2.15 -13.64 17.62
CA ASP A 131 -0.81 -13.34 17.13
C ASP A 131 -0.86 -12.55 15.81
N ILE A 132 -1.68 -12.95 14.85
CA ILE A 132 -1.90 -12.24 13.60
C ILE A 132 -2.35 -10.81 13.86
N LYS A 133 -3.39 -10.60 14.68
CA LYS A 133 -3.89 -9.27 15.03
C LYS A 133 -2.81 -8.38 15.64
N ARG A 134 -1.94 -8.96 16.47
CA ARG A 134 -0.83 -8.25 17.10
C ARG A 134 0.26 -7.87 16.09
N ARG A 135 0.66 -8.80 15.22
CA ARG A 135 1.80 -8.65 14.31
C ARG A 135 1.46 -7.86 13.04
N LEU A 136 0.21 -7.88 12.58
CA LEU A 136 -0.22 -7.20 11.37
C LEU A 136 -0.76 -5.78 11.59
N ARG A 137 -0.45 -5.13 12.71
CA ARG A 137 -0.87 -3.73 12.97
C ARG A 137 -0.38 -2.74 11.91
N PHE A 138 0.76 -3.00 11.28
CA PHE A 138 1.29 -2.15 10.21
C PHE A 138 0.54 -2.33 8.88
N ALA A 139 -0.20 -3.42 8.71
CA ALA A 139 -0.99 -3.79 7.55
C ALA A 139 -2.49 -3.94 7.90
N GLU A 140 -3.02 -3.12 8.82
CA GLU A 140 -4.44 -3.14 9.25
C GLU A 140 -5.43 -3.00 8.09
N PHE A 141 -5.00 -2.49 6.95
CA PHE A 141 -5.83 -2.32 5.77
C PHE A 141 -6.05 -3.61 4.99
N ALA A 142 -5.20 -4.61 5.19
CA ALA A 142 -5.27 -5.89 4.47
C ALA A 142 -6.29 -6.82 5.12
N ASP A 143 -7.16 -7.40 4.30
CA ASP A 143 -8.09 -8.42 4.78
C ASP A 143 -7.35 -9.73 5.05
N VAL A 144 -7.72 -10.39 6.14
CA VAL A 144 -7.15 -11.68 6.57
C VAL A 144 -8.22 -12.75 6.50
N HIS A 145 -8.00 -13.78 5.68
CA HIS A 145 -8.89 -14.90 5.50
C HIS A 145 -8.26 -16.20 6.03
N PHE A 146 -9.03 -16.95 6.80
CA PHE A 146 -8.66 -18.26 7.25
C PHE A 146 -9.24 -19.30 6.29
N ILE A 147 -8.37 -20.00 5.55
CA ILE A 147 -8.77 -20.83 4.42
C ILE A 147 -8.23 -22.26 4.51
N SER A 148 -8.86 -23.14 3.77
CA SER A 148 -8.30 -24.44 3.38
C SER A 148 -8.28 -24.53 1.85
N ALA A 149 -7.10 -24.33 1.27
CA ALA A 149 -6.93 -24.50 -0.18
C ALA A 149 -7.23 -25.96 -0.62
N LEU A 150 -6.99 -26.94 0.26
CA LEU A 150 -7.25 -28.33 -0.02
C LEU A 150 -8.76 -28.62 -0.11
N HIS A 151 -9.54 -28.15 0.87
CA HIS A 151 -10.96 -28.42 0.96
C HIS A 151 -11.86 -27.32 0.34
N GLY A 152 -11.27 -26.17 -0.03
CA GLY A 152 -12.00 -25.03 -0.63
C GLY A 152 -12.69 -24.11 0.39
N THR A 153 -12.59 -24.41 1.69
CA THR A 153 -13.24 -23.59 2.73
C THR A 153 -12.64 -22.18 2.76
N GLY A 154 -13.49 -21.14 2.72
CA GLY A 154 -13.10 -19.74 2.79
C GLY A 154 -12.42 -19.18 1.53
N VAL A 155 -12.17 -19.99 0.50
CA VAL A 155 -11.48 -19.57 -0.73
C VAL A 155 -12.29 -18.54 -1.51
N GLY A 156 -13.62 -18.72 -1.57
CA GLY A 156 -14.50 -17.76 -2.27
C GLY A 156 -14.41 -16.33 -1.75
N ASN A 157 -14.22 -16.15 -0.44
CA ASN A 157 -14.12 -14.83 0.21
C ASN A 157 -12.87 -14.03 -0.23
N LEU A 158 -11.84 -14.72 -0.74
CA LEU A 158 -10.65 -14.04 -1.27
C LEU A 158 -10.99 -13.14 -2.46
N TYR A 159 -11.95 -13.56 -3.31
CA TYR A 159 -12.33 -12.78 -4.49
C TYR A 159 -13.02 -11.47 -4.12
N ASP A 160 -13.86 -11.46 -3.08
CA ASP A 160 -14.51 -10.25 -2.60
C ASP A 160 -13.47 -9.23 -2.14
N SER A 161 -12.48 -9.67 -1.36
CA SER A 161 -11.38 -8.82 -0.90
C SER A 161 -10.44 -8.39 -2.03
N ILE A 162 -10.18 -9.25 -3.02
CA ILE A 162 -9.40 -8.89 -4.22
C ILE A 162 -10.13 -7.78 -5.00
N GLY A 163 -11.44 -7.94 -5.24
CA GLY A 163 -12.26 -6.94 -5.92
C GLY A 163 -12.30 -5.62 -5.17
N ALA A 164 -12.50 -5.66 -3.85
CA ALA A 164 -12.49 -4.46 -3.00
C ALA A 164 -11.13 -3.74 -3.02
N ALA A 165 -10.02 -4.49 -2.90
CA ALA A 165 -8.68 -3.93 -2.95
C ALA A 165 -8.34 -3.34 -4.32
N TYR A 166 -8.75 -4.00 -5.40
CA TYR A 166 -8.56 -3.50 -6.77
C TYR A 166 -9.34 -2.21 -7.01
N SER A 167 -10.63 -2.18 -6.66
CA SER A 167 -11.46 -0.97 -6.77
C SER A 167 -10.88 0.17 -5.96
N ALA A 168 -10.54 -0.08 -4.69
CA ALA A 168 -9.93 0.93 -3.82
C ALA A 168 -8.60 1.48 -4.38
N ALA A 169 -7.80 0.64 -5.07
CA ALA A 169 -6.54 1.03 -5.68
C ALA A 169 -6.71 1.84 -6.98
N THR A 170 -7.81 1.63 -7.73
CA THR A 170 -8.00 2.15 -9.09
C THR A 170 -9.07 3.21 -9.21
N ASP A 171 -9.97 3.34 -8.24
CA ASP A 171 -11.05 4.31 -8.25
C ASP A 171 -10.56 5.76 -8.29
N THR A 172 -11.40 6.61 -8.87
CA THR A 172 -11.10 8.03 -8.99
C THR A 172 -11.48 8.77 -7.70
N LEU A 173 -10.49 9.39 -7.06
CA LEU A 173 -10.69 10.20 -5.86
C LEU A 173 -10.85 11.67 -6.24
N SER A 174 -11.97 12.30 -5.85
CA SER A 174 -12.21 13.70 -6.15
C SER A 174 -11.39 14.63 -5.24
N ALA A 175 -10.81 15.70 -5.82
CA ALA A 175 -10.01 16.66 -5.08
C ALA A 175 -10.79 17.35 -3.94
N SER A 176 -12.08 17.62 -4.14
CA SER A 176 -12.93 18.20 -3.11
C SER A 176 -13.08 17.28 -1.89
N ARG A 177 -13.32 15.97 -2.13
CA ARG A 177 -13.43 14.98 -1.04
C ARG A 177 -12.09 14.81 -0.31
N LEU A 178 -10.97 14.75 -1.06
CA LEU A 178 -9.63 14.67 -0.49
C LEU A 178 -9.28 15.89 0.37
N THR A 179 -9.59 17.08 -0.10
CA THR A 179 -9.35 18.32 0.65
C THR A 179 -10.19 18.37 1.93
N LYS A 180 -11.46 17.97 1.87
CA LYS A 180 -12.33 17.91 3.05
C LYS A 180 -11.81 16.92 4.11
N VAL A 181 -11.32 15.75 3.69
CA VAL A 181 -10.69 14.78 4.60
C VAL A 181 -9.43 15.35 5.23
N LEU A 182 -8.58 16.04 4.42
CA LEU A 182 -7.38 16.71 4.92
C LEU A 182 -7.71 17.78 5.96
N GLU A 183 -8.69 18.62 5.71
CA GLU A 183 -9.14 19.66 6.65
C GLU A 183 -9.57 19.05 7.98
N GLY A 184 -10.43 18.02 7.96
CA GLY A 184 -10.85 17.31 9.17
C GLY A 184 -9.67 16.67 9.92
N ALA A 185 -8.71 16.06 9.21
CA ALA A 185 -7.53 15.49 9.83
C ALA A 185 -6.64 16.54 10.50
N VAL A 186 -6.49 17.72 9.89
CA VAL A 186 -5.72 18.84 10.46
C VAL A 186 -6.44 19.48 11.64
N GLU A 187 -7.78 19.54 11.63
CA GLU A 187 -8.57 20.01 12.78
C GLU A 187 -8.46 19.06 13.97
N GLU A 188 -8.51 17.75 13.73
CA GLU A 188 -8.38 16.74 14.79
C GLU A 188 -6.96 16.74 15.39
N HIS A 189 -5.93 16.76 14.53
CA HIS A 189 -4.52 16.79 14.93
C HIS A 189 -3.71 17.74 14.03
N GLN A 190 -3.34 18.88 14.56
CA GLN A 190 -2.53 19.83 13.82
C GLN A 190 -1.11 19.31 13.59
N PRO A 191 -0.51 19.61 12.41
CA PRO A 191 0.89 19.29 12.17
C PRO A 191 1.80 19.93 13.23
N PRO A 192 2.88 19.25 13.64
CA PRO A 192 3.80 19.80 14.62
C PRO A 192 4.48 21.08 14.10
N MET A 193 4.88 21.93 15.02
CA MET A 193 5.70 23.11 14.69
C MET A 193 7.13 22.69 14.40
N VAL A 194 7.71 23.23 13.33
CA VAL A 194 9.10 23.00 12.97
C VAL A 194 9.83 24.35 12.88
N HIS A 195 10.94 24.48 13.58
CA HIS A 195 11.70 25.74 13.69
C HIS A 195 10.84 26.97 14.07
N GLY A 196 9.90 26.79 15.01
CA GLY A 196 9.01 27.85 15.47
C GLY A 196 7.92 28.27 14.47
N ARG A 197 7.77 27.55 13.38
CA ARG A 197 6.77 27.83 12.33
C ARG A 197 5.77 26.68 12.20
N ARG A 198 4.51 27.01 11.94
CA ARG A 198 3.46 26.03 11.68
C ARG A 198 3.50 25.56 10.24
N ILE A 199 3.50 24.25 10.04
CA ILE A 199 3.25 23.63 8.74
C ILE A 199 1.79 23.88 8.37
N LYS A 200 1.53 24.39 7.17
CA LYS A 200 0.17 24.63 6.66
C LYS A 200 -0.10 23.73 5.49
N LEU A 201 -0.95 22.73 5.70
CA LEU A 201 -1.51 21.89 4.65
C LEU A 201 -2.80 22.55 4.14
N ARG A 202 -2.93 22.77 2.84
CA ARG A 202 -4.01 23.62 2.28
C ARG A 202 -5.07 22.84 1.53
N PHE A 203 -4.67 22.01 0.59
CA PHE A 203 -5.56 21.20 -0.22
C PHE A 203 -4.87 19.92 -0.68
N ALA A 204 -5.67 18.95 -1.08
CA ALA A 204 -5.20 17.66 -1.56
C ALA A 204 -5.89 17.28 -2.88
N HIS A 205 -5.18 16.57 -3.73
CA HIS A 205 -5.73 15.99 -4.96
C HIS A 205 -5.10 14.62 -5.24
N ALA A 206 -5.72 13.83 -6.13
CA ALA A 206 -5.18 12.55 -6.56
C ALA A 206 -3.95 12.77 -7.45
N GLY A 207 -2.85 12.07 -7.16
CA GLY A 207 -1.59 12.10 -7.89
C GLY A 207 -1.31 10.83 -8.69
N GLY A 208 -2.00 9.74 -8.37
CA GLY A 208 -1.80 8.45 -9.03
C GLY A 208 -2.79 7.39 -8.54
N ARG A 209 -2.73 6.24 -9.18
CA ARG A 209 -3.54 5.06 -8.87
C ARG A 209 -2.63 3.85 -8.77
N ASN A 210 -3.07 2.85 -8.02
CA ASN A 210 -2.39 1.57 -7.83
C ASN A 210 -0.89 1.69 -7.45
N PRO A 211 -0.61 2.28 -6.27
CA PRO A 211 -1.54 2.65 -5.19
C PRO A 211 -2.18 4.02 -5.38
N PRO A 212 -3.25 4.34 -4.63
CA PRO A 212 -3.74 5.69 -4.53
C PRO A 212 -2.66 6.62 -3.98
N VAL A 213 -2.26 7.61 -4.77
CA VAL A 213 -1.31 8.66 -4.36
C VAL A 213 -2.08 9.94 -4.10
N ILE A 214 -1.93 10.51 -2.92
CA ILE A 214 -2.57 11.76 -2.52
C ILE A 214 -1.50 12.84 -2.43
N ILE A 215 -1.59 13.85 -3.31
CA ILE A 215 -0.67 14.98 -3.29
C ILE A 215 -1.27 16.08 -2.42
N ILE A 216 -0.53 16.48 -1.39
CA ILE A 216 -0.91 17.53 -0.46
C ILE A 216 -0.06 18.78 -0.74
N HIS A 217 -0.74 19.88 -1.01
CA HIS A 217 -0.11 21.20 -1.19
C HIS A 217 -0.13 21.98 0.11
N GLY A 218 0.98 22.67 0.38
CA GLY A 218 1.08 23.47 1.58
C GLY A 218 2.34 24.33 1.65
N ASN A 219 2.59 24.87 2.81
CA ASN A 219 3.82 25.61 3.12
C ASN A 219 4.66 24.79 4.08
N GLN A 220 5.97 24.71 3.84
CA GLN A 220 6.94 23.96 4.67
C GLN A 220 6.61 22.44 4.74
N THR A 221 6.01 21.90 3.69
CA THR A 221 5.62 20.49 3.63
C THR A 221 6.82 19.55 3.67
N ASP A 222 8.01 19.99 3.25
CA ASP A 222 9.27 19.25 3.34
C ASP A 222 9.67 18.91 4.79
N SER A 223 9.08 19.62 5.75
CA SER A 223 9.33 19.43 7.18
C SER A 223 8.28 18.59 7.89
N VAL A 224 7.33 18.01 7.16
CA VAL A 224 6.30 17.13 7.75
C VAL A 224 6.96 15.84 8.25
N PRO A 225 6.85 15.51 9.56
CA PRO A 225 7.44 14.27 10.07
C PRO A 225 6.77 13.03 9.50
N ALA A 226 7.55 11.97 9.31
CA ALA A 226 7.06 10.68 8.81
C ALA A 226 5.91 10.11 9.67
N GLN A 227 5.91 10.37 10.98
CA GLN A 227 4.82 9.96 11.86
C GLN A 227 3.50 10.65 11.52
N TYR A 228 3.54 11.95 11.17
CA TYR A 228 2.36 12.68 10.76
C TYR A 228 1.86 12.24 9.39
N THR A 229 2.77 11.90 8.47
CA THR A 229 2.43 11.32 7.17
C THR A 229 1.66 9.99 7.35
N ARG A 230 2.15 9.09 8.21
CA ARG A 230 1.44 7.83 8.51
C ARG A 230 0.06 8.06 9.14
N TYR A 231 -0.09 9.08 9.98
CA TYR A 231 -1.39 9.50 10.51
C TYR A 231 -2.32 9.90 9.37
N LEU A 232 -1.90 10.76 8.45
CA LEU A 232 -2.69 11.18 7.30
C LEU A 232 -3.07 10.00 6.39
N GLU A 233 -2.13 9.12 6.08
CA GLU A 233 -2.38 7.90 5.29
C GLU A 233 -3.47 7.02 5.95
N LYS A 234 -3.42 6.87 7.28
CA LYS A 234 -4.44 6.13 8.04
C LYS A 234 -5.81 6.81 7.98
N ILE A 235 -5.87 8.14 8.14
CA ILE A 235 -7.11 8.91 8.05
C ILE A 235 -7.69 8.83 6.64
N PHE A 236 -6.89 9.06 5.59
CA PHE A 236 -7.37 8.95 4.22
C PHE A 236 -7.95 7.56 3.92
N ARG A 237 -7.27 6.48 4.33
CA ARG A 237 -7.80 5.13 4.16
C ARG A 237 -9.16 4.96 4.83
N ARG A 238 -9.28 5.39 6.09
CA ARG A 238 -10.51 5.26 6.87
C ARG A 238 -11.67 6.05 6.24
N GLU A 239 -11.45 7.33 6.00
CA GLU A 239 -12.51 8.25 5.54
C GLU A 239 -12.93 8.03 4.08
N LEU A 240 -12.04 7.47 3.27
CA LEU A 240 -12.33 7.17 1.87
C LEU A 240 -12.80 5.72 1.67
N GLY A 241 -12.71 4.86 2.69
CA GLY A 241 -13.07 3.45 2.61
C GLY A 241 -12.11 2.65 1.73
N LEU A 242 -10.81 2.98 1.73
CA LEU A 242 -9.80 2.30 0.92
C LEU A 242 -9.33 1.02 1.62
N HIS A 243 -10.07 -0.07 1.42
CA HIS A 243 -9.75 -1.38 1.96
C HIS A 243 -8.77 -2.13 1.05
N GLY A 244 -7.93 -2.97 1.64
CA GLY A 244 -7.03 -3.85 0.91
C GLY A 244 -5.88 -3.18 0.16
N THR A 245 -5.75 -1.85 0.18
CA THR A 245 -4.70 -1.12 -0.54
C THR A 245 -3.95 -0.14 0.36
N PRO A 246 -2.62 -0.02 0.23
CA PRO A 246 -1.88 1.06 0.86
C PRO A 246 -2.20 2.40 0.17
N VAL A 247 -2.06 3.49 0.92
CA VAL A 247 -2.19 4.87 0.41
C VAL A 247 -0.84 5.55 0.58
N LYS A 248 -0.37 6.24 -0.46
CA LYS A 248 0.84 7.06 -0.40
C LYS A 248 0.48 8.54 -0.34
N VAL A 249 1.11 9.27 0.57
CA VAL A 249 0.98 10.73 0.66
C VAL A 249 2.27 11.36 0.18
N GLU A 250 2.14 12.26 -0.78
CA GLU A 250 3.23 13.08 -1.29
C GLU A 250 2.95 14.57 -1.00
N TYR A 251 4.01 15.33 -0.82
CA TYR A 251 3.90 16.75 -0.51
C TYR A 251 4.46 17.62 -1.62
N ARG A 252 3.79 18.75 -1.85
CA ARG A 252 4.29 19.81 -2.72
C ARG A 252 4.29 21.13 -1.97
N THR A 253 5.48 21.63 -1.72
CA THR A 253 5.66 22.98 -1.19
C THR A 253 5.41 23.97 -2.32
N GLY A 254 4.45 24.89 -2.15
CA GLY A 254 4.25 26.00 -3.08
C GLY A 254 5.52 26.85 -3.14
N ASP A 255 5.89 27.31 -4.34
CA ASP A 255 7.00 28.26 -4.49
C ASP A 255 6.77 29.46 -3.59
N ASN A 256 7.69 29.68 -2.67
CA ASN A 256 7.68 30.90 -1.88
C ASN A 256 8.22 32.04 -2.76
N PRO A 257 7.36 32.92 -3.30
CA PRO A 257 7.80 34.01 -4.19
C PRO A 257 8.78 34.97 -3.49
N TYR A 258 9.00 34.78 -2.19
CA TYR A 258 9.94 35.58 -1.37
C TYR A 258 11.19 34.79 -0.96
N LYS A 259 11.36 33.53 -1.36
CA LYS A 259 12.52 32.69 -0.96
C LYS A 259 13.86 33.26 -1.43
N ASN A 260 13.86 34.05 -2.51
CA ASN A 260 15.04 34.70 -3.09
C ASN A 260 15.10 36.23 -2.87
N LYS A 261 14.15 36.84 -2.15
CA LYS A 261 14.31 38.22 -1.70
C LYS A 261 15.09 38.24 -0.40
N GLY A 262 16.35 37.82 -0.45
CA GLY A 262 17.33 38.23 0.54
C GLY A 262 17.29 39.76 0.59
N VAL A 263 17.08 40.31 1.80
CA VAL A 263 17.13 41.75 2.03
C VAL A 263 18.49 42.23 1.51
N THR A 264 18.51 42.82 0.34
CA THR A 264 19.75 43.34 -0.24
C THR A 264 20.33 44.39 0.69
N THR A 265 21.65 44.53 0.70
CA THR A 265 22.32 45.54 1.52
C THR A 265 21.82 46.96 1.26
N SER A 266 21.21 47.21 0.10
CA SER A 266 20.54 48.48 -0.25
C SER A 266 19.23 48.66 0.54
N ASP A 267 18.45 47.60 0.75
CA ASP A 267 17.19 47.66 1.51
C ASP A 267 17.43 47.90 3.00
N ARG A 268 18.54 47.34 3.55
CA ARG A 268 18.96 47.60 4.92
C ARG A 268 19.40 49.05 5.12
N LYS A 269 20.09 49.66 4.13
CA LYS A 269 20.46 51.07 4.17
C LYS A 269 19.23 51.98 4.05
N GLY A 270 18.24 51.62 3.24
CA GLY A 270 16.97 52.35 3.09
C GLY A 270 16.12 52.31 4.38
N MET A 271 16.05 51.17 5.09
CA MET A 271 15.34 51.06 6.36
C MET A 271 16.05 51.84 7.50
N LYS A 272 17.41 51.83 7.55
CA LYS A 272 18.16 52.65 8.52
C LYS A 272 17.95 54.14 8.25
N ARG A 273 17.99 54.64 7.02
CA ARG A 273 17.70 56.03 6.69
C ARG A 273 16.27 56.44 7.07
N LYS A 274 15.24 55.63 6.80
CA LYS A 274 13.87 55.92 7.21
C LYS A 274 13.67 55.97 8.74
N LYS A 275 14.40 55.17 9.50
CA LYS A 275 14.40 55.23 10.98
C LYS A 275 15.06 56.53 11.49
N ILE A 276 16.16 56.93 10.94
CA ILE A 276 16.89 58.15 11.35
C ILE A 276 16.04 59.40 11.07
N VAL A 277 15.41 59.50 9.88
CA VAL A 277 14.53 60.61 9.51
C VAL A 277 13.27 60.65 10.38
N LYS A 278 12.76 59.54 10.87
CA LYS A 278 11.58 59.49 11.75
C LYS A 278 11.91 59.87 13.21
N TYR A 279 13.17 59.74 13.63
CA TYR A 279 13.65 60.18 14.95
C TYR A 279 13.98 61.68 14.97
N SER A 280 14.52 62.26 13.90
CA SER A 280 14.79 63.69 13.82
C SER A 280 13.51 64.57 13.73
N LYS A 281 12.42 64.04 13.13
CA LYS A 281 11.11 64.76 13.07
C LYS A 281 10.27 64.65 14.37
N ARG A 282 10.76 64.00 15.41
CA ARG A 282 10.06 63.86 16.71
C ARG A 282 10.67 64.74 17.81
N ASN A 283 11.78 65.44 17.51
CA ASN A 283 12.52 66.26 18.42
C ASN A 283 12.61 67.76 17.95
N ASP A 284 11.84 68.14 16.95
CA ASP A 284 11.43 69.45 16.62
C ASP A 284 9.89 69.61 16.92
#